data_a46212fa0b6b7c727bae2ac7c673a471
#
_entry.id   a46212fa0b6b7c727bae2ac7c673a471
#
_cell.length_a   1.000
_cell.length_b   1.000
_cell.length_c   1.000
_cell.angle_alpha   90.00
_cell.angle_beta   90.00
_cell.angle_gamma   90.00
#
_symmetry.space_group_name_H-M   'P 1'
#
loop_
_entity.id
_entity.type
_entity.pdbx_description
1 polymer ?
#
loop_
_entity_poly.entity_id
_entity_poly.type
_entity_poly.pdbx_seq_one_letter_code
_entity_poly.pdbx_strand_id
1 'polypeptide(L)'
;MQERESIIFITKDAFCKDYLPCYGNQYWRGHTPNIDKLVENGSVFRKYYTGAPSTVMSNMCMFTGLYAHESELSRYVLSGIHYQGETLWTKAEAKGYECHIIWDEAWHSVFKMEERYYCYGENTKIHNLKEIRQGVGAHYLHGDSLKRDDSKTEYVYKTIENEIKKIKKEAEKPIFLWMHIPHVINGRTGYGTDIDAFDHIVGIARNEFKDTNIFIAADHGNMNGMKGKISYGHDVYETAVNIPLIAPRIDEKRIIDNLVSNIDISTIIFERKIPERDVVYSDSTFYAQPNRKLAIITKDYKYIYNKHSKKEELYDLRTDPEENCNLISDTIYDVDRHVKTPLRELYFYPYWEELEEVRRYFRKEKNKIWKTGTFKEEFIPTLKYQVQTHGYYQLTQMLSKLKSKK
;
A
#
# COMPACT_ATOMS: atom_id res chain seq x y z
N MET A 1 -0.58 -36.84 -8.32
CA MET A 1 -0.86 -35.41 -8.00
C MET A 1 0.47 -34.79 -7.62
N GLN A 2 0.86 -33.72 -8.27
CA GLN A 2 2.08 -33.01 -7.92
C GLN A 2 1.88 -32.43 -6.50
N GLU A 3 2.83 -32.66 -5.62
CA GLU A 3 2.77 -32.17 -4.23
C GLU A 3 2.73 -30.64 -4.25
N ARG A 4 1.73 -30.04 -3.64
CA ARG A 4 1.56 -28.57 -3.64
C ARG A 4 2.67 -27.95 -2.80
N GLU A 5 3.34 -26.93 -3.34
CA GLU A 5 4.40 -26.22 -2.63
C GLU A 5 3.83 -25.11 -1.75
N SER A 6 4.52 -24.83 -0.64
CA SER A 6 4.20 -23.69 0.24
C SER A 6 4.35 -22.36 -0.48
N ILE A 7 3.57 -21.36 -0.12
CA ILE A 7 3.59 -20.00 -0.68
C ILE A 7 3.89 -19.01 0.43
N ILE A 8 4.82 -18.11 0.15
CA ILE A 8 5.24 -17.06 1.08
C ILE A 8 4.93 -15.70 0.46
N PHE A 9 4.13 -14.93 1.14
CA PHE A 9 3.78 -13.58 0.74
C PHE A 9 4.29 -12.58 1.78
N ILE A 10 5.24 -11.74 1.40
CA ILE A 10 5.88 -10.77 2.30
C ILE A 10 5.46 -9.37 1.87
N THR A 11 4.84 -8.64 2.76
CA THR A 11 4.49 -7.23 2.53
C THR A 11 5.28 -6.33 3.46
N LYS A 12 5.72 -5.18 2.92
CA LYS A 12 6.37 -4.11 3.66
C LYS A 12 5.43 -2.93 3.77
N ASP A 13 5.21 -2.47 4.99
CA ASP A 13 4.42 -1.26 5.27
C ASP A 13 5.09 -0.02 4.65
N ALA A 14 4.31 0.81 3.98
CA ALA A 14 4.69 2.10 3.40
C ALA A 14 5.92 2.05 2.46
N PHE A 15 6.02 1.06 1.59
CA PHE A 15 7.18 0.82 0.76
C PHE A 15 7.03 1.36 -0.67
N CYS A 16 7.80 2.40 -0.99
CA CYS A 16 7.81 3.00 -2.33
C CYS A 16 8.69 2.18 -3.29
N LYS A 17 8.13 1.84 -4.46
CA LYS A 17 8.84 1.09 -5.49
C LYS A 17 10.12 1.78 -5.98
N ASP A 18 10.11 3.13 -5.99
CA ASP A 18 11.18 3.95 -6.52
C ASP A 18 12.51 3.80 -5.75
N TYR A 19 12.50 3.12 -4.61
CA TYR A 19 13.70 2.79 -3.84
C TYR A 19 14.32 1.44 -4.20
N LEU A 20 13.69 0.66 -5.09
CA LEU A 20 14.25 -0.61 -5.56
C LEU A 20 14.96 -0.44 -6.91
N PRO A 21 16.16 -1.04 -7.09
CA PRO A 21 16.90 -0.97 -8.35
C PRO A 21 16.11 -1.45 -9.55
N CYS A 22 15.28 -2.48 -9.39
CA CYS A 22 14.46 -3.04 -10.47
C CYS A 22 13.37 -2.10 -11.01
N TYR A 23 13.05 -1.03 -10.28
CA TYR A 23 12.15 0.04 -10.73
C TYR A 23 12.88 1.31 -11.18
N GLY A 24 14.20 1.28 -11.32
CA GLY A 24 14.99 2.42 -11.79
C GLY A 24 15.42 3.38 -10.67
N ASN A 25 15.67 2.85 -9.49
CA ASN A 25 16.07 3.56 -8.28
C ASN A 25 16.92 4.80 -8.55
N GLN A 26 16.37 5.97 -8.28
CA GLN A 26 17.05 7.26 -8.42
C GLN A 26 17.52 7.83 -7.07
N TYR A 27 16.92 7.39 -5.97
CA TYR A 27 17.01 8.03 -4.66
C TYR A 27 17.81 7.23 -3.64
N TRP A 28 17.92 5.92 -3.82
CA TRP A 28 18.56 5.04 -2.87
C TRP A 28 19.61 4.15 -3.54
N ARG A 29 20.80 4.14 -2.96
CA ARG A 29 21.91 3.28 -3.39
C ARG A 29 22.18 2.14 -2.40
N GLY A 30 21.16 1.71 -1.69
CA GLY A 30 21.23 0.56 -0.79
C GLY A 30 21.44 -0.74 -1.52
N HIS A 31 21.73 -1.76 -0.76
CA HIS A 31 21.92 -3.11 -1.26
C HIS A 31 20.70 -3.94 -0.93
N THR A 32 20.04 -4.44 -1.96
CA THR A 32 18.91 -5.36 -1.85
C THR A 32 19.21 -6.72 -2.48
N PRO A 33 20.33 -7.39 -2.09
CA PRO A 33 20.82 -8.57 -2.80
C PRO A 33 19.85 -9.75 -2.77
N ASN A 34 19.00 -9.85 -1.75
CA ASN A 34 18.02 -10.92 -1.65
C ASN A 34 16.82 -10.66 -2.55
N ILE A 35 16.34 -9.42 -2.57
CA ILE A 35 15.26 -8.99 -3.47
C ILE A 35 15.74 -9.06 -4.93
N ASP A 36 16.96 -8.61 -5.21
CA ASP A 36 17.54 -8.63 -6.56
C ASP A 36 17.60 -10.05 -7.15
N LYS A 37 17.92 -11.06 -6.33
CA LYS A 37 17.88 -12.46 -6.76
C LYS A 37 16.46 -12.95 -7.07
N LEU A 38 15.46 -12.50 -6.33
CA LEU A 38 14.06 -12.81 -6.68
C LEU A 38 13.67 -12.12 -7.99
N VAL A 39 14.15 -10.91 -8.24
CA VAL A 39 13.95 -10.18 -9.50
C VAL A 39 14.59 -10.89 -10.69
N GLU A 40 15.81 -11.42 -10.54
CA GLU A 40 16.52 -12.13 -11.61
C GLU A 40 15.69 -13.30 -12.18
N ASN A 41 15.01 -14.03 -11.29
CA ASN A 41 14.24 -15.23 -11.64
C ASN A 41 12.72 -15.02 -11.64
N GLY A 42 12.27 -13.82 -11.29
CA GLY A 42 10.86 -13.45 -11.09
C GLY A 42 10.28 -12.56 -12.17
N SER A 43 9.12 -12.05 -11.86
CA SER A 43 8.38 -11.02 -12.61
C SER A 43 8.22 -9.78 -11.76
N VAL A 44 8.48 -8.61 -12.34
CA VAL A 44 8.36 -7.28 -11.71
C VAL A 44 7.18 -6.55 -12.33
N PHE A 45 6.23 -6.12 -11.52
CA PHE A 45 5.04 -5.40 -11.95
C PHE A 45 5.28 -3.89 -11.87
N ARG A 46 5.29 -3.19 -12.99
CA ARG A 46 5.52 -1.74 -13.03
C ARG A 46 4.30 -0.90 -12.65
N LYS A 47 3.10 -1.45 -12.91
CA LYS A 47 1.81 -0.78 -12.72
C LYS A 47 0.91 -1.57 -11.76
N TYR A 48 1.40 -1.76 -10.54
CA TYR A 48 0.65 -2.42 -9.47
C TYR A 48 0.20 -1.39 -8.43
N TYR A 49 -1.09 -1.22 -8.32
CA TYR A 49 -1.68 -0.14 -7.54
C TYR A 49 -2.41 -0.66 -6.31
N THR A 50 -2.22 0.02 -5.18
CA THR A 50 -3.02 -0.25 -3.98
C THR A 50 -4.38 0.39 -4.07
N GLY A 51 -5.41 -0.28 -3.56
CA GLY A 51 -6.78 0.25 -3.47
C GLY A 51 -6.94 1.39 -2.45
N ALA A 52 -5.97 1.55 -1.55
CA ALA A 52 -5.95 2.63 -0.57
C ALA A 52 -4.52 2.94 -0.09
N PRO A 53 -4.15 4.21 0.16
CA PRO A 53 -2.82 4.62 0.60
C PRO A 53 -2.61 4.47 2.11
N SER A 54 -3.18 3.45 2.74
CA SER A 54 -3.08 3.22 4.18
C SER A 54 -3.19 1.74 4.52
N THR A 55 -2.44 1.28 5.50
CA THR A 55 -2.26 -0.13 5.84
C THR A 55 -3.57 -0.88 6.02
N VAL A 56 -4.47 -0.38 6.87
CA VAL A 56 -5.73 -1.09 7.17
C VAL A 56 -6.58 -1.27 5.92
N MET A 57 -6.81 -0.19 5.18
CA MET A 57 -7.68 -0.25 4.00
C MET A 57 -7.03 -0.96 2.83
N SER A 58 -5.71 -0.80 2.63
CA SER A 58 -5.00 -1.54 1.61
C SER A 58 -5.04 -3.04 1.86
N ASN A 59 -4.75 -3.47 3.09
CA ASN A 59 -4.83 -4.88 3.45
C ASN A 59 -6.26 -5.44 3.30
N MET A 60 -7.30 -4.67 3.67
CA MET A 60 -8.68 -5.06 3.43
C MET A 60 -8.97 -5.23 1.93
N CYS A 61 -8.54 -4.30 1.08
CA CYS A 61 -8.67 -4.43 -0.37
C CYS A 61 -7.96 -5.70 -0.89
N MET A 62 -6.73 -5.92 -0.44
CA MET A 62 -5.90 -7.05 -0.81
C MET A 62 -6.51 -8.39 -0.38
N PHE A 63 -7.06 -8.47 0.82
CA PHE A 63 -7.61 -9.72 1.37
C PHE A 63 -9.00 -10.05 0.81
N THR A 64 -9.83 -9.05 0.56
CA THR A 64 -11.19 -9.25 0.08
C THR A 64 -11.30 -9.28 -1.44
N GLY A 65 -10.30 -8.76 -2.16
CA GLY A 65 -10.37 -8.56 -3.61
C GLY A 65 -11.35 -7.44 -4.01
N LEU A 66 -11.66 -6.51 -3.10
CA LEU A 66 -12.62 -5.42 -3.30
C LEU A 66 -11.96 -4.06 -3.06
N TYR A 67 -12.34 -3.06 -3.83
CA TYR A 67 -11.93 -1.69 -3.53
C TYR A 67 -12.63 -1.13 -2.30
N ALA A 68 -12.04 -0.12 -1.68
CA ALA A 68 -12.56 0.51 -0.47
C ALA A 68 -14.00 1.06 -0.61
N HIS A 69 -14.40 1.43 -1.83
CA HIS A 69 -15.75 1.90 -2.13
C HIS A 69 -16.73 0.77 -2.47
N GLU A 70 -16.23 -0.43 -2.70
CA GLU A 70 -17.06 -1.61 -2.94
C GLU A 70 -17.40 -2.28 -1.62
N SER A 71 -18.59 -2.82 -1.51
CA SER A 71 -19.06 -3.54 -0.32
C SER A 71 -18.89 -2.77 1.00
N GLU A 72 -18.75 -1.46 0.94
CA GLU A 72 -18.60 -0.59 2.11
C GLU A 72 -17.48 -1.05 3.06
N LEU A 73 -16.33 -1.50 2.53
CA LEU A 73 -15.21 -2.01 3.34
C LEU A 73 -14.83 -1.07 4.48
N SER A 74 -14.89 0.24 4.25
CA SER A 74 -14.64 1.25 5.29
C SER A 74 -15.63 1.12 6.47
N ARG A 75 -16.85 0.68 6.25
CA ARG A 75 -17.82 0.39 7.31
C ARG A 75 -17.40 -0.80 8.15
N TYR A 76 -16.96 -1.90 7.51
CA TYR A 76 -16.49 -3.08 8.26
C TYR A 76 -15.34 -2.70 9.18
N VAL A 77 -14.35 -1.97 8.67
CA VAL A 77 -13.22 -1.50 9.48
C VAL A 77 -13.67 -0.59 10.62
N LEU A 78 -14.57 0.35 10.35
CA LEU A 78 -15.00 1.34 11.34
C LEU A 78 -16.00 0.79 12.37
N SER A 79 -16.85 -0.16 11.99
CA SER A 79 -17.85 -0.76 12.87
C SER A 79 -17.37 -2.01 13.60
N GLY A 80 -16.21 -2.56 13.21
CA GLY A 80 -15.71 -3.81 13.74
C GLY A 80 -16.57 -5.04 13.37
N ILE A 81 -17.32 -4.96 12.28
CA ILE A 81 -18.09 -6.08 11.75
C ILE A 81 -17.15 -6.97 10.95
N HIS A 82 -17.21 -8.26 11.21
CA HIS A 82 -16.43 -9.25 10.45
C HIS A 82 -16.95 -9.37 9.02
N TYR A 83 -16.06 -9.30 8.04
CA TYR A 83 -16.41 -9.51 6.63
C TYR A 83 -16.77 -10.99 6.39
N GLN A 84 -17.91 -11.24 5.74
CA GLN A 84 -18.46 -12.58 5.54
C GLN A 84 -18.22 -13.13 4.12
N GLY A 85 -17.56 -12.36 3.25
CA GLY A 85 -17.29 -12.80 1.89
C GLY A 85 -16.05 -13.67 1.77
N GLU A 86 -15.79 -14.14 0.56
CA GLU A 86 -14.57 -14.88 0.24
C GLU A 86 -13.33 -13.98 0.36
N THR A 87 -12.27 -14.50 0.94
CA THR A 87 -11.02 -13.76 1.18
C THR A 87 -9.80 -14.50 0.66
N LEU A 88 -8.66 -13.83 0.61
CA LEU A 88 -7.36 -14.45 0.32
C LEU A 88 -7.12 -15.70 1.21
N TRP A 89 -7.50 -15.62 2.48
CA TRP A 89 -7.31 -16.66 3.49
C TRP A 89 -8.25 -17.85 3.26
N THR A 90 -9.53 -17.59 3.09
CA THR A 90 -10.51 -18.65 2.82
C THR A 90 -10.24 -19.34 1.49
N LYS A 91 -9.71 -18.61 0.49
CA LYS A 91 -9.24 -19.22 -0.77
C LYS A 91 -8.03 -20.12 -0.57
N ALA A 92 -7.08 -19.72 0.27
CA ALA A 92 -5.93 -20.53 0.59
C ALA A 92 -6.34 -21.81 1.32
N GLU A 93 -7.19 -21.71 2.33
CA GLU A 93 -7.73 -22.86 3.06
C GLU A 93 -8.51 -23.83 2.15
N ALA A 94 -9.38 -23.29 1.29
CA ALA A 94 -10.11 -24.09 0.31
C ALA A 94 -9.19 -24.82 -0.69
N LYS A 95 -8.00 -24.25 -0.96
CA LYS A 95 -6.97 -24.89 -1.75
C LYS A 95 -6.09 -25.88 -0.95
N GLY A 96 -6.37 -26.06 0.34
CA GLY A 96 -5.70 -27.03 1.20
C GLY A 96 -4.39 -26.53 1.81
N TYR A 97 -4.16 -25.22 1.87
CA TYR A 97 -3.05 -24.65 2.61
C TYR A 97 -3.37 -24.55 4.10
N GLU A 98 -2.33 -24.69 4.92
CA GLU A 98 -2.33 -24.26 6.29
C GLU A 98 -1.91 -22.78 6.34
N CYS A 99 -2.77 -21.91 6.86
CA CYS A 99 -2.58 -20.46 6.79
C CYS A 99 -1.91 -19.91 8.03
N HIS A 100 -0.87 -19.13 7.84
CA HIS A 100 -0.10 -18.50 8.90
C HIS A 100 0.11 -17.01 8.63
N ILE A 101 0.12 -16.21 9.70
CA ILE A 101 0.42 -14.78 9.69
C ILE A 101 1.55 -14.51 10.67
N ILE A 102 2.60 -13.85 10.21
CA ILE A 102 3.63 -13.26 11.07
C ILE A 102 3.54 -11.74 10.96
N TRP A 103 3.34 -11.08 12.09
CA TRP A 103 3.33 -9.63 12.17
C TRP A 103 3.78 -9.09 13.52
N ASP A 104 3.88 -7.78 13.66
CA ASP A 104 4.27 -7.12 14.90
C ASP A 104 3.09 -7.02 15.88
N GLU A 105 3.34 -7.34 17.16
CA GLU A 105 2.34 -7.25 18.22
C GLU A 105 1.74 -5.84 18.37
N ALA A 106 2.50 -4.80 18.02
CA ALA A 106 1.99 -3.44 18.09
C ALA A 106 0.81 -3.20 17.12
N TRP A 107 0.78 -3.89 15.98
CA TRP A 107 -0.36 -3.85 15.07
C TRP A 107 -1.62 -4.40 15.73
N HIS A 108 -1.46 -5.48 16.46
CA HIS A 108 -2.49 -6.12 17.23
C HIS A 108 -3.07 -5.19 18.31
N SER A 109 -2.21 -4.56 19.11
CA SER A 109 -2.62 -3.67 20.19
C SER A 109 -3.17 -2.33 19.72
N VAL A 110 -2.57 -1.72 18.70
CA VAL A 110 -2.95 -0.40 18.17
C VAL A 110 -4.29 -0.44 17.45
N PHE A 111 -4.55 -1.50 16.71
CA PHE A 111 -5.75 -1.60 15.90
C PHE A 111 -6.83 -2.49 16.51
N LYS A 112 -6.58 -3.15 17.64
CA LYS A 112 -7.46 -4.19 18.21
C LYS A 112 -7.92 -5.20 17.15
N MET A 113 -6.98 -5.57 16.29
CA MET A 113 -7.23 -6.30 15.07
C MET A 113 -7.44 -7.80 15.28
N GLU A 114 -7.49 -8.23 16.54
CA GLU A 114 -7.49 -9.64 16.91
C GLU A 114 -8.55 -10.47 16.22
N GLU A 115 -9.74 -9.94 16.00
CA GLU A 115 -10.84 -10.77 15.52
C GLU A 115 -11.83 -10.04 14.61
N ARG A 116 -11.73 -8.71 14.48
CA ARG A 116 -12.83 -7.93 13.92
C ARG A 116 -12.56 -7.28 12.57
N TYR A 117 -11.29 -6.99 12.24
CA TYR A 117 -10.94 -6.18 11.07
C TYR A 117 -10.32 -6.96 9.94
N TYR A 118 -9.68 -8.09 10.22
CA TYR A 118 -9.09 -8.94 9.20
C TYR A 118 -10.01 -10.10 8.87
N CYS A 119 -10.11 -10.34 7.60
CA CYS A 119 -10.95 -11.37 7.02
C CYS A 119 -10.18 -12.69 6.97
N TYR A 120 -9.67 -13.14 8.12
CA TYR A 120 -8.94 -14.41 8.18
C TYR A 120 -9.90 -15.60 8.01
N GLY A 121 -9.36 -16.71 7.55
CA GLY A 121 -10.01 -18.00 7.69
C GLY A 121 -10.07 -18.44 9.18
N GLU A 122 -11.03 -19.26 9.50
CA GLU A 122 -11.25 -19.74 10.89
C GLU A 122 -10.05 -20.53 11.44
N ASN A 123 -9.24 -21.12 10.55
CA ASN A 123 -8.07 -21.93 10.91
C ASN A 123 -6.74 -21.20 10.74
N THR A 124 -6.76 -19.90 10.45
CA THR A 124 -5.52 -19.11 10.26
C THR A 124 -4.81 -18.92 11.60
N LYS A 125 -3.54 -19.34 11.68
CA LYS A 125 -2.69 -19.20 12.86
C LYS A 125 -1.95 -17.87 12.84
N ILE A 126 -2.09 -17.08 13.90
CA ILE A 126 -1.47 -15.75 14.02
C ILE A 126 -0.29 -15.82 14.97
N HIS A 127 0.88 -15.41 14.49
CA HIS A 127 2.14 -15.35 15.24
C HIS A 127 2.48 -13.88 15.50
N ASN A 128 2.10 -13.41 16.69
CA ASN A 128 2.39 -12.05 17.13
C ASN A 128 3.82 -12.00 17.65
N LEU A 129 4.74 -11.44 16.88
CA LEU A 129 6.11 -11.27 17.32
C LEU A 129 6.26 -9.94 18.04
N LYS A 130 6.73 -10.02 19.29
CA LYS A 130 7.07 -8.83 20.06
C LYS A 130 8.27 -8.14 19.42
N GLU A 131 8.17 -6.82 19.33
CA GLU A 131 9.31 -5.98 19.02
C GLU A 131 9.87 -6.07 17.58
N ILE A 132 9.19 -6.66 16.58
CA ILE A 132 9.63 -6.55 15.18
C ILE A 132 9.88 -5.08 14.83
N ARG A 133 8.95 -4.22 15.21
CA ARG A 133 9.04 -2.77 15.00
C ARG A 133 10.26 -2.16 15.68
N GLN A 134 10.61 -2.64 16.87
CA GLN A 134 11.76 -2.15 17.62
C GLN A 134 13.08 -2.61 17.00
N GLY A 135 13.14 -3.81 16.47
CA GLY A 135 14.34 -4.35 15.84
C GLY A 135 14.57 -3.85 14.42
N VAL A 136 13.52 -3.81 13.59
CA VAL A 136 13.59 -3.30 12.22
C VAL A 136 13.83 -1.79 12.21
N GLY A 137 13.30 -1.08 13.22
CA GLY A 137 13.48 0.35 13.39
C GLY A 137 14.43 0.77 14.49
N ALA A 138 15.35 -0.08 14.90
CA ALA A 138 16.27 0.14 16.00
C ALA A 138 17.27 1.31 15.80
N HIS A 139 16.96 2.22 14.93
CA HIS A 139 17.63 3.49 14.75
C HIS A 139 16.97 4.54 15.63
N TYR A 140 17.04 4.34 16.96
CA TYR A 140 16.54 5.33 17.90
C TYR A 140 17.50 6.49 18.00
N LEU A 141 16.92 7.68 17.85
CA LEU A 141 17.57 8.91 18.27
C LEU A 141 17.52 8.99 19.79
N HIS A 142 18.62 8.69 20.44
CA HIS A 142 18.93 9.20 21.74
C HIS A 142 20.02 10.26 21.60
N GLY A 143 19.62 11.53 21.70
CA GLY A 143 20.54 12.66 21.56
C GLY A 143 21.03 12.88 20.11
N ASP A 144 22.15 13.56 19.94
CA ASP A 144 22.69 13.98 18.64
C ASP A 144 23.36 12.88 17.82
N SER A 145 23.23 11.61 18.19
CA SER A 145 23.86 10.49 17.50
C SER A 145 22.85 9.43 17.07
N LEU A 146 22.80 9.17 15.77
CA LEU A 146 22.17 7.98 15.16
C LEU A 146 22.99 6.74 15.57
N LYS A 147 22.54 6.01 16.57
CA LYS A 147 23.13 4.72 16.90
C LYS A 147 22.19 3.61 16.50
N ARG A 148 22.65 2.74 15.60
CA ARG A 148 22.03 1.47 15.32
C ARG A 148 22.23 0.55 16.52
N ASP A 149 21.14 -0.03 17.02
CA ASP A 149 21.23 -1.11 18.00
C ASP A 149 21.24 -2.46 17.25
N ASP A 150 22.43 -2.85 16.82
CA ASP A 150 22.61 -4.09 16.04
C ASP A 150 22.16 -5.34 16.83
N SER A 151 22.22 -5.29 18.17
CA SER A 151 21.81 -6.42 19.01
C SER A 151 20.29 -6.66 18.96
N LYS A 152 19.50 -5.60 18.95
CA LYS A 152 18.04 -5.70 18.80
C LYS A 152 17.63 -6.13 17.41
N THR A 153 18.31 -5.62 16.40
CA THR A 153 18.08 -5.99 15.01
C THR A 153 18.36 -7.49 14.82
N GLU A 154 19.49 -7.97 15.30
CA GLU A 154 19.85 -9.38 15.24
C GLU A 154 18.87 -10.28 16.02
N TYR A 155 18.42 -9.83 17.16
CA TYR A 155 17.38 -10.53 17.94
C TYR A 155 16.08 -10.71 17.16
N VAL A 156 15.62 -9.66 16.46
CA VAL A 156 14.40 -9.73 15.64
C VAL A 156 14.58 -10.67 14.48
N TYR A 157 15.72 -10.64 13.79
CA TYR A 157 15.99 -11.55 12.67
C TYR A 157 15.96 -13.00 13.12
N LYS A 158 16.62 -13.33 14.24
CA LYS A 158 16.57 -14.67 14.83
C LYS A 158 15.17 -15.08 15.26
N THR A 159 14.39 -14.14 15.78
CA THR A 159 13.01 -14.42 16.20
C THR A 159 12.14 -14.78 14.99
N ILE A 160 12.24 -14.02 13.90
CA ILE A 160 11.51 -14.31 12.65
C ILE A 160 11.98 -15.67 12.07
N GLU A 161 13.28 -15.89 12.00
CA GLU A 161 13.85 -17.15 11.48
C GLU A 161 13.37 -18.37 12.29
N ASN A 162 13.42 -18.29 13.62
CA ASN A 162 12.98 -19.36 14.50
C ASN A 162 11.48 -19.64 14.35
N GLU A 163 10.65 -18.59 14.22
CA GLU A 163 9.22 -18.76 14.03
C GLU A 163 8.90 -19.40 12.67
N ILE A 164 9.58 -19.00 11.59
CA ILE A 164 9.44 -19.65 10.28
C ILE A 164 9.82 -21.14 10.37
N LYS A 165 10.95 -21.46 10.99
CA LYS A 165 11.41 -22.86 11.18
C LYS A 165 10.41 -23.68 12.00
N LYS A 166 9.85 -23.09 13.05
CA LYS A 166 8.83 -23.71 13.87
C LYS A 166 7.56 -24.00 13.05
N ILE A 167 7.04 -23.01 12.31
CA ILE A 167 5.89 -23.17 11.43
C ILE A 167 6.13 -24.30 10.44
N LYS A 168 7.29 -24.35 9.76
CA LYS A 168 7.64 -25.42 8.81
C LYS A 168 7.68 -26.79 9.46
N LYS A 169 8.19 -26.88 10.69
CA LYS A 169 8.31 -28.15 11.42
C LYS A 169 6.96 -28.68 11.88
N GLU A 170 6.03 -27.79 12.26
CA GLU A 170 4.73 -28.13 12.84
C GLU A 170 3.63 -28.27 11.77
N ALA A 171 3.85 -27.77 10.56
CA ALA A 171 2.85 -27.81 9.51
C ALA A 171 2.69 -29.22 8.94
N GLU A 172 1.46 -29.67 8.85
CA GLU A 172 1.08 -30.97 8.25
C GLU A 172 0.68 -30.84 6.78
N LYS A 173 0.48 -29.62 6.30
CA LYS A 173 0.06 -29.27 4.95
C LYS A 173 0.99 -28.22 4.35
N PRO A 174 0.95 -28.01 3.03
CA PRO A 174 1.62 -26.85 2.43
C PRO A 174 1.16 -25.56 3.09
N ILE A 175 2.10 -24.65 3.33
CA ILE A 175 1.87 -23.43 4.09
C ILE A 175 1.51 -22.29 3.13
N PHE A 176 0.53 -21.47 3.48
CA PHE A 176 0.39 -20.10 3.01
C PHE A 176 0.78 -19.16 4.15
N LEU A 177 1.97 -18.59 4.06
CA LEU A 177 2.52 -17.67 5.06
C LEU A 177 2.47 -16.23 4.54
N TRP A 178 1.75 -15.36 5.24
CA TRP A 178 1.88 -13.93 5.06
C TRP A 178 2.71 -13.32 6.18
N MET A 179 3.71 -12.54 5.81
CA MET A 179 4.50 -11.73 6.74
C MET A 179 4.29 -10.27 6.43
N HIS A 180 3.88 -9.49 7.43
CA HIS A 180 3.75 -8.04 7.29
C HIS A 180 4.81 -7.33 8.12
N ILE A 181 5.77 -6.72 7.42
CA ILE A 181 6.92 -6.08 8.04
C ILE A 181 6.61 -4.59 8.24
N PRO A 182 6.56 -4.11 9.48
CA PRO A 182 6.19 -2.75 9.80
C PRO A 182 7.20 -1.75 9.24
N HIS A 183 6.70 -0.55 8.98
CA HIS A 183 7.49 0.60 8.62
C HIS A 183 7.86 1.38 9.87
N VAL A 184 9.12 1.68 10.01
CA VAL A 184 9.63 2.47 11.12
C VAL A 184 10.28 3.74 10.61
N ILE A 185 9.45 4.71 10.28
CA ILE A 185 9.95 6.08 10.10
C ILE A 185 9.89 6.81 11.44
N ASN A 186 11.04 7.01 12.01
CA ASN A 186 11.31 8.28 12.64
C ASN A 186 11.87 9.19 11.56
N GLY A 187 11.32 10.37 11.32
CA GLY A 187 11.70 11.28 10.24
C GLY A 187 13.16 11.77 10.23
N ARG A 188 14.06 11.02 10.86
CA ARG A 188 15.49 11.26 10.96
C ARG A 188 16.34 10.03 10.67
N THR A 189 15.76 8.83 10.62
CA THR A 189 16.45 7.63 10.17
C THR A 189 16.13 7.38 8.72
N GLY A 190 17.13 7.27 7.88
CA GLY A 190 16.91 7.15 6.46
C GLY A 190 16.03 5.96 6.10
N TYR A 191 15.08 6.18 5.24
CA TYR A 191 14.22 5.16 4.60
C TYR A 191 15.03 3.96 4.07
N GLY A 192 16.29 4.19 3.74
CA GLY A 192 17.20 3.18 3.26
C GLY A 192 17.52 2.07 4.24
N THR A 193 17.71 2.37 5.51
CA THR A 193 18.01 1.35 6.52
C THR A 193 16.84 0.42 6.80
N ASP A 194 15.63 0.93 6.61
CA ASP A 194 14.41 0.14 6.67
C ASP A 194 14.31 -0.84 5.48
N ILE A 195 14.82 -0.46 4.32
CA ILE A 195 14.92 -1.31 3.13
C ILE A 195 15.96 -2.41 3.32
N ASP A 196 17.14 -2.09 3.86
CA ASP A 196 18.18 -3.07 4.16
C ASP A 196 17.67 -4.15 5.14
N ALA A 197 16.95 -3.73 6.18
CA ALA A 197 16.35 -4.64 7.14
C ALA A 197 15.28 -5.54 6.48
N PHE A 198 14.48 -4.98 5.60
CA PHE A 198 13.49 -5.74 4.83
C PHE A 198 14.15 -6.76 3.90
N ASP A 199 15.20 -6.36 3.17
CA ASP A 199 15.96 -7.27 2.33
C ASP A 199 16.56 -8.44 3.12
N HIS A 200 17.06 -8.18 4.33
CA HIS A 200 17.56 -9.23 5.20
C HIS A 200 16.46 -10.23 5.58
N ILE A 201 15.27 -9.76 5.91
CA ILE A 201 14.11 -10.62 6.22
C ILE A 201 13.70 -11.44 5.00
N VAL A 202 13.74 -10.86 3.81
CA VAL A 202 13.55 -11.60 2.55
C VAL A 202 14.60 -12.70 2.41
N GLY A 203 15.86 -12.42 2.78
CA GLY A 203 16.95 -13.40 2.82
C GLY A 203 16.65 -14.58 3.76
N ILE A 204 16.11 -14.32 4.94
CA ILE A 204 15.66 -15.37 5.87
C ILE A 204 14.61 -16.26 5.21
N ALA A 205 13.60 -15.66 4.56
CA ALA A 205 12.57 -16.43 3.87
C ALA A 205 13.14 -17.28 2.73
N ARG A 206 14.09 -16.75 1.95
CA ARG A 206 14.78 -17.45 0.86
C ARG A 206 15.64 -18.62 1.33
N ASN A 207 16.21 -18.56 2.52
CA ASN A 207 16.95 -19.68 3.10
C ASN A 207 16.01 -20.85 3.47
N GLU A 208 14.75 -20.57 3.73
CA GLU A 208 13.78 -21.56 4.18
C GLU A 208 12.83 -22.05 3.10
N PHE A 209 12.61 -21.26 2.03
CA PHE A 209 11.68 -21.56 0.95
C PHE A 209 12.31 -21.32 -0.42
N LYS A 210 11.75 -21.94 -1.44
CA LYS A 210 12.19 -21.74 -2.83
C LYS A 210 11.80 -20.34 -3.31
N ASP A 211 12.68 -19.69 -4.05
CA ASP A 211 12.43 -18.38 -4.67
C ASP A 211 11.17 -18.37 -5.55
N THR A 212 10.86 -19.52 -6.18
CA THR A 212 9.66 -19.71 -7.00
C THR A 212 8.34 -19.67 -6.24
N ASN A 213 8.38 -19.53 -4.91
CA ASN A 213 7.22 -19.53 -4.04
C ASN A 213 7.13 -18.25 -3.18
N ILE A 214 8.04 -17.31 -3.37
CA ILE A 214 8.11 -16.07 -2.59
C ILE A 214 7.57 -14.92 -3.43
N PHE A 215 6.58 -14.21 -2.87
CA PHE A 215 6.02 -12.97 -3.39
C PHE A 215 6.37 -11.83 -2.45
N ILE A 216 6.75 -10.68 -3.01
CA ILE A 216 7.04 -9.46 -2.26
C ILE A 216 6.16 -8.34 -2.78
N ALA A 217 5.51 -7.60 -1.89
CA ALA A 217 4.77 -6.39 -2.22
C ALA A 217 4.88 -5.34 -1.11
N ALA A 218 4.37 -4.15 -1.40
CA ALA A 218 3.97 -3.22 -0.34
C ALA A 218 2.45 -3.31 -0.12
N ASP A 219 2.00 -2.81 1.01
CA ASP A 219 0.59 -2.50 1.21
C ASP A 219 0.26 -1.12 0.58
N HIS A 220 1.06 -0.10 0.83
CA HIS A 220 1.02 1.23 0.21
C HIS A 220 2.41 1.85 0.18
N GLY A 221 2.54 2.99 -0.51
CA GLY A 221 3.75 3.79 -0.51
C GLY A 221 3.72 4.92 0.55
N ASN A 222 4.60 5.91 0.36
CA ASN A 222 4.74 7.07 1.23
C ASN A 222 5.12 8.30 0.40
N MET A 223 4.69 9.48 0.80
CA MET A 223 4.97 10.71 0.04
C MET A 223 6.45 11.12 0.05
N ASN A 224 7.20 10.83 1.13
CA ASN A 224 8.66 11.01 1.26
C ASN A 224 9.20 12.36 0.77
N GLY A 225 8.44 13.44 0.94
CA GLY A 225 8.79 14.78 0.49
C GLY A 225 8.22 15.16 -0.88
N MET A 226 7.70 14.20 -1.66
CA MET A 226 7.07 14.48 -2.95
C MET A 226 5.87 15.43 -2.76
N LYS A 227 5.73 16.39 -3.69
CA LYS A 227 4.70 17.46 -3.60
C LYS A 227 4.76 18.25 -2.29
N GLY A 228 5.93 18.32 -1.63
CA GLY A 228 6.10 18.96 -0.32
C GLY A 228 5.38 18.24 0.81
N LYS A 229 5.08 16.95 0.68
CA LYS A 229 4.32 16.16 1.64
C LYS A 229 5.16 15.03 2.22
N ILE A 230 4.94 14.76 3.48
CA ILE A 230 5.51 13.62 4.21
C ILE A 230 4.36 12.75 4.72
N SER A 231 4.60 11.44 4.90
CA SER A 231 3.57 10.53 5.41
C SER A 231 2.66 9.93 4.32
N TYR A 232 1.68 9.18 4.71
CA TYR A 232 0.79 8.37 3.86
C TYR A 232 -0.68 8.54 4.31
N GLY A 233 -1.60 7.88 3.63
CA GLY A 233 -3.02 7.83 4.01
C GLY A 233 -3.87 9.01 3.53
N HIS A 234 -3.25 10.13 3.17
CA HIS A 234 -3.94 11.36 2.83
C HIS A 234 -3.93 11.70 1.34
N ASP A 235 -2.97 11.16 0.62
CA ASP A 235 -2.75 11.44 -0.79
C ASP A 235 -2.71 10.15 -1.63
N VAL A 236 -3.02 10.32 -2.92
CA VAL A 236 -3.15 9.21 -3.87
C VAL A 236 -2.24 9.40 -5.09
N TYR A 237 -1.13 10.12 -4.92
CA TYR A 237 -0.10 10.28 -5.95
C TYR A 237 0.67 8.97 -6.19
N GLU A 238 1.36 8.88 -7.33
CA GLU A 238 2.08 7.66 -7.76
C GLU A 238 2.96 7.08 -6.66
N THR A 239 3.74 7.90 -5.98
CA THR A 239 4.64 7.45 -4.90
C THR A 239 3.90 6.82 -3.71
N ALA A 240 2.61 7.17 -3.49
CA ALA A 240 1.80 6.61 -2.43
C ALA A 240 1.00 5.37 -2.85
N VAL A 241 0.66 5.24 -4.14
CA VAL A 241 -0.28 4.21 -4.57
C VAL A 241 0.23 3.24 -5.64
N ASN A 242 1.27 3.59 -6.42
CA ASN A 242 1.93 2.67 -7.33
C ASN A 242 3.05 1.95 -6.57
N ILE A 243 2.76 0.75 -6.10
CA ILE A 243 3.57 0.01 -5.14
C ILE A 243 4.36 -1.13 -5.81
N PRO A 244 5.46 -1.61 -5.21
CA PRO A 244 6.18 -2.75 -5.75
C PRO A 244 5.35 -4.03 -5.64
N LEU A 245 5.46 -4.87 -6.67
CA LEU A 245 5.12 -6.28 -6.63
C LEU A 245 6.19 -7.05 -7.39
N ILE A 246 6.88 -7.96 -6.70
CA ILE A 246 7.82 -8.92 -7.24
C ILE A 246 7.24 -10.31 -6.99
N ALA A 247 7.02 -11.05 -8.04
CA ALA A 247 6.41 -12.38 -7.99
C ALA A 247 7.34 -13.42 -8.64
N PRO A 248 7.20 -14.70 -8.32
CA PRO A 248 7.78 -15.76 -9.12
C PRO A 248 7.40 -15.60 -10.59
N ARG A 249 8.24 -16.12 -11.49
CA ARG A 249 8.02 -15.99 -12.93
C ARG A 249 6.62 -16.42 -13.35
N ILE A 250 5.92 -15.50 -14.01
CA ILE A 250 4.60 -15.73 -14.60
C ILE A 250 4.73 -15.50 -16.11
N ASP A 251 4.28 -16.46 -16.91
CA ASP A 251 4.24 -16.36 -18.39
C ASP A 251 5.58 -15.95 -19.05
N GLU A 252 6.71 -16.43 -18.58
CA GLU A 252 8.05 -16.07 -19.09
C GLU A 252 8.38 -14.56 -19.06
N LYS A 253 7.45 -13.72 -18.67
CA LYS A 253 7.65 -12.25 -18.63
C LYS A 253 8.39 -11.83 -17.37
N ARG A 254 9.48 -11.11 -17.55
CA ARG A 254 10.22 -10.49 -16.43
C ARG A 254 9.59 -9.16 -15.99
N ILE A 255 9.15 -8.37 -16.95
CA ILE A 255 8.53 -7.08 -16.72
C ILE A 255 7.06 -7.16 -17.11
N ILE A 256 6.19 -6.79 -16.19
CA ILE A 256 4.75 -6.78 -16.35
C ILE A 256 4.29 -5.32 -16.38
N ASP A 257 3.83 -4.88 -17.54
CA ASP A 257 3.30 -3.53 -17.77
C ASP A 257 1.76 -3.48 -17.76
N ASN A 258 1.12 -4.61 -17.46
CA ASN A 258 -0.32 -4.67 -17.27
C ASN A 258 -0.73 -3.78 -16.10
N LEU A 259 -1.88 -3.12 -16.24
CA LEU A 259 -2.50 -2.37 -15.16
C LEU A 259 -3.15 -3.36 -14.18
N VAL A 260 -2.64 -3.41 -12.95
CA VAL A 260 -3.04 -4.39 -11.93
C VAL A 260 -3.26 -3.68 -10.59
N SER A 261 -4.17 -4.18 -9.79
CA SER A 261 -4.41 -3.67 -8.44
C SER A 261 -4.14 -4.73 -7.37
N ASN A 262 -3.91 -4.30 -6.14
CA ASN A 262 -3.71 -5.23 -5.02
C ASN A 262 -4.94 -6.10 -4.71
N ILE A 263 -6.12 -5.73 -5.19
CA ILE A 263 -7.31 -6.59 -5.14
C ILE A 263 -7.16 -7.86 -5.99
N ASP A 264 -6.21 -7.89 -6.92
CA ASP A 264 -5.93 -9.02 -7.81
C ASP A 264 -4.95 -10.03 -7.22
N ILE A 265 -4.42 -9.77 -6.03
CA ILE A 265 -3.30 -10.54 -5.48
C ILE A 265 -3.61 -12.04 -5.33
N SER A 266 -4.86 -12.39 -5.01
CA SER A 266 -5.26 -13.78 -4.89
C SER A 266 -5.17 -14.54 -6.23
N THR A 267 -5.51 -13.90 -7.34
CA THR A 267 -5.38 -14.45 -8.70
C THR A 267 -3.90 -14.62 -9.08
N ILE A 268 -3.08 -13.61 -8.76
CA ILE A 268 -1.64 -13.65 -9.03
C ILE A 268 -0.97 -14.78 -8.24
N ILE A 269 -1.28 -14.90 -6.96
CA ILE A 269 -0.68 -15.88 -6.05
C ILE A 269 -1.15 -17.31 -6.38
N PHE A 270 -2.45 -17.53 -6.45
CA PHE A 270 -2.98 -18.90 -6.51
C PHE A 270 -3.23 -19.42 -7.90
N GLU A 271 -3.44 -18.55 -8.89
CA GLU A 271 -3.71 -18.97 -10.27
C GLU A 271 -2.51 -18.74 -11.20
N ARG A 272 -1.49 -18.01 -10.73
CA ARG A 272 -0.33 -17.62 -11.54
C ARG A 272 -0.74 -16.91 -12.84
N LYS A 273 -1.78 -16.11 -12.77
CA LYS A 273 -2.28 -15.31 -13.90
C LYS A 273 -2.01 -13.85 -13.67
N ILE A 274 -1.76 -13.13 -14.74
CA ILE A 274 -1.60 -11.68 -14.75
C ILE A 274 -2.96 -11.10 -15.17
N PRO A 275 -3.72 -10.47 -14.25
CA PRO A 275 -4.92 -9.74 -14.62
C PRO A 275 -4.58 -8.54 -15.50
N GLU A 276 -5.54 -8.11 -16.28
CA GLU A 276 -5.47 -6.86 -17.05
C GLU A 276 -6.73 -6.06 -16.81
N ARG A 277 -6.53 -4.80 -16.40
CA ARG A 277 -7.62 -3.89 -16.09
C ARG A 277 -7.52 -2.65 -16.97
N ASP A 278 -8.66 -2.17 -17.45
CA ASP A 278 -8.73 -0.88 -18.14
C ASP A 278 -8.57 0.28 -17.15
N VAL A 279 -9.01 0.07 -15.90
CA VAL A 279 -9.01 1.07 -14.85
C VAL A 279 -8.79 0.44 -13.48
N VAL A 280 -7.99 1.12 -12.65
CA VAL A 280 -7.82 0.81 -11.22
C VAL A 280 -8.09 2.04 -10.37
N TYR A 281 -8.38 1.83 -9.10
CA TYR A 281 -8.79 2.89 -8.18
C TYR A 281 -7.94 2.87 -6.92
N SER A 282 -7.73 4.05 -6.33
CA SER A 282 -7.19 4.19 -4.98
C SER A 282 -7.92 5.29 -4.23
N ASP A 283 -8.37 4.99 -3.02
CA ASP A 283 -9.23 5.87 -2.24
C ASP A 283 -8.65 6.11 -0.83
N SER A 284 -8.37 7.37 -0.51
CA SER A 284 -7.84 7.75 0.81
C SER A 284 -8.92 7.80 1.91
N THR A 285 -9.86 6.84 1.88
CA THR A 285 -11.10 6.89 2.67
C THR A 285 -10.90 6.90 4.17
N PHE A 286 -9.87 6.25 4.68
CA PHE A 286 -9.76 5.97 6.10
C PHE A 286 -9.14 7.12 6.92
N TYR A 287 -8.04 7.71 6.42
CA TYR A 287 -7.27 8.72 7.15
C TYR A 287 -7.57 10.16 6.76
N ALA A 288 -8.04 10.37 5.54
CA ALA A 288 -8.08 11.70 4.93
C ALA A 288 -9.38 12.47 5.15
N GLN A 289 -10.30 11.98 5.98
CA GLN A 289 -11.55 12.70 6.22
C GLN A 289 -11.31 14.04 6.92
N PRO A 290 -11.90 15.15 6.45
CA PRO A 290 -12.84 15.29 5.34
C PRO A 290 -12.19 15.41 3.93
N ASN A 291 -10.87 15.46 3.83
CA ASN A 291 -10.12 15.68 2.57
C ASN A 291 -9.95 14.40 1.73
N ARG A 292 -10.91 13.51 1.77
CA ARG A 292 -10.89 12.25 1.02
C ARG A 292 -10.64 12.48 -0.47
N LYS A 293 -9.70 11.73 -1.04
CA LYS A 293 -9.33 11.76 -2.45
C LYS A 293 -9.56 10.41 -3.09
N LEU A 294 -9.95 10.43 -4.35
CA LEU A 294 -10.07 9.27 -5.20
C LEU A 294 -9.13 9.44 -6.39
N ALA A 295 -8.23 8.50 -6.58
CA ALA A 295 -7.49 8.33 -7.84
C ALA A 295 -8.21 7.31 -8.71
N ILE A 296 -8.36 7.64 -9.98
CA ILE A 296 -8.83 6.77 -11.05
C ILE A 296 -7.70 6.70 -12.07
N ILE A 297 -7.18 5.51 -12.31
CA ILE A 297 -5.93 5.32 -13.03
C ILE A 297 -6.21 4.37 -14.20
N THR A 298 -5.84 4.82 -15.39
CA THR A 298 -5.79 4.00 -16.60
C THR A 298 -4.32 3.70 -16.95
N LYS A 299 -4.09 3.02 -18.06
CA LYS A 299 -2.72 2.75 -18.53
C LYS A 299 -1.93 4.04 -18.77
N ASP A 300 -2.59 5.10 -19.24
CA ASP A 300 -1.96 6.31 -19.76
C ASP A 300 -2.21 7.55 -18.89
N TYR A 301 -3.31 7.61 -18.18
CA TYR A 301 -3.73 8.79 -17.45
C TYR A 301 -4.13 8.48 -16.01
N LYS A 302 -3.93 9.47 -15.14
CA LYS A 302 -4.42 9.44 -13.78
C LYS A 302 -5.21 10.70 -13.45
N TYR A 303 -6.39 10.48 -12.94
CA TYR A 303 -7.29 11.52 -12.47
C TYR A 303 -7.43 11.45 -10.96
N ILE A 304 -7.27 12.60 -10.29
CA ILE A 304 -7.45 12.72 -8.83
C ILE A 304 -8.59 13.69 -8.56
N TYR A 305 -9.52 13.27 -7.72
CA TYR A 305 -10.61 14.11 -7.26
C TYR A 305 -10.61 14.23 -5.75
N ASN A 306 -10.64 15.48 -5.24
CA ASN A 306 -10.78 15.75 -3.81
C ASN A 306 -12.24 16.01 -3.47
N LYS A 307 -12.83 15.16 -2.63
CA LYS A 307 -14.27 15.20 -2.29
C LYS A 307 -14.66 16.48 -1.58
N HIS A 308 -13.79 17.03 -0.73
CA HIS A 308 -14.08 18.24 0.05
C HIS A 308 -13.92 19.52 -0.78
N SER A 309 -12.76 19.72 -1.37
CA SER A 309 -12.47 20.95 -2.15
C SER A 309 -13.07 20.95 -3.55
N LYS A 310 -13.59 19.81 -4.04
CA LYS A 310 -14.05 19.57 -5.41
C LYS A 310 -12.98 19.78 -6.49
N LYS A 311 -11.72 19.88 -6.08
CA LYS A 311 -10.59 20.02 -7.01
C LYS A 311 -10.37 18.74 -7.78
N GLU A 312 -10.01 18.91 -9.03
CA GLU A 312 -9.63 17.87 -9.97
C GLU A 312 -8.18 18.05 -10.38
N GLU A 313 -7.49 16.94 -10.58
CA GLU A 313 -6.16 16.89 -11.14
C GLU A 313 -6.14 15.80 -12.22
N LEU A 314 -5.43 16.02 -13.31
CA LEU A 314 -5.26 15.07 -14.41
C LEU A 314 -3.80 15.06 -14.86
N TYR A 315 -3.21 13.88 -14.95
CA TYR A 315 -1.82 13.65 -15.30
C TYR A 315 -1.71 12.66 -16.45
N ASP A 316 -0.79 12.91 -17.39
CA ASP A 316 -0.38 11.96 -18.42
C ASP A 316 0.81 11.14 -17.92
N LEU A 317 0.57 9.92 -17.46
CA LEU A 317 1.60 9.06 -16.88
C LEU A 317 2.64 8.57 -17.88
N ARG A 318 2.43 8.75 -19.20
CA ARG A 318 3.40 8.39 -20.25
C ARG A 318 4.56 9.39 -20.31
N THR A 319 4.25 10.66 -20.08
CA THR A 319 5.20 11.78 -20.21
C THR A 319 5.52 12.43 -18.86
N ASP A 320 4.67 12.28 -17.87
CA ASP A 320 4.79 12.83 -16.52
C ASP A 320 4.48 11.80 -15.44
N PRO A 321 5.30 10.75 -15.31
CA PRO A 321 5.08 9.70 -14.31
C PRO A 321 5.22 10.17 -12.86
N GLU A 322 5.81 11.35 -12.63
CA GLU A 322 5.94 11.98 -11.30
C GLU A 322 4.79 12.94 -10.98
N GLU A 323 3.83 13.11 -11.90
CA GLU A 323 2.63 13.94 -11.70
C GLU A 323 2.97 15.42 -11.41
N ASN A 324 3.98 15.98 -12.08
CA ASN A 324 4.43 17.34 -11.87
C ASN A 324 3.55 18.37 -12.58
N CYS A 325 2.90 17.99 -13.69
CA CYS A 325 2.11 18.87 -14.53
C CYS A 325 0.63 18.48 -14.50
N ASN A 326 -0.18 19.17 -13.72
CA ASN A 326 -1.64 18.98 -13.75
C ASN A 326 -2.23 19.58 -15.03
N LEU A 327 -2.64 18.74 -15.97
CA LEU A 327 -3.14 19.10 -17.30
C LEU A 327 -4.43 19.93 -17.29
N ILE A 328 -5.18 19.90 -16.20
CA ILE A 328 -6.44 20.64 -16.03
C ILE A 328 -6.35 21.73 -14.97
N SER A 329 -5.13 22.16 -14.65
CA SER A 329 -4.93 23.34 -13.81
C SER A 329 -5.52 24.57 -14.48
N ASP A 330 -6.27 25.34 -13.73
CA ASP A 330 -6.90 26.56 -14.27
C ASP A 330 -5.88 27.62 -14.68
N THR A 331 -4.70 27.59 -14.06
CA THR A 331 -3.65 28.59 -14.34
C THR A 331 -2.25 27.98 -14.19
N ILE A 332 -1.32 28.40 -15.07
CA ILE A 332 0.11 28.19 -14.92
C ILE A 332 0.76 29.53 -14.55
N TYR A 333 1.77 29.48 -13.68
CA TYR A 333 2.61 30.63 -13.43
C TYR A 333 3.66 30.72 -14.54
N ASP A 334 3.53 31.76 -15.36
CA ASP A 334 4.51 32.09 -16.37
C ASP A 334 5.70 32.78 -15.71
N VAL A 335 6.84 32.08 -15.64
CA VAL A 335 8.04 32.56 -14.96
C VAL A 335 8.62 33.78 -15.67
N ASP A 336 8.54 33.83 -16.99
CA ASP A 336 9.12 34.92 -17.79
C ASP A 336 8.30 36.19 -17.69
N ARG A 337 6.99 36.05 -17.56
CA ARG A 337 6.07 37.20 -17.48
C ARG A 337 5.66 37.58 -16.07
N HIS A 338 6.03 36.74 -15.06
CA HIS A 338 5.62 36.89 -13.66
C HIS A 338 4.10 37.01 -13.46
N VAL A 339 3.31 36.35 -14.32
CA VAL A 339 1.85 36.38 -14.28
C VAL A 339 1.27 34.97 -14.24
N LYS A 340 0.07 34.85 -13.68
CA LYS A 340 -0.73 33.63 -13.80
C LYS A 340 -1.56 33.71 -15.06
N THR A 341 -1.27 32.84 -16.01
CA THR A 341 -1.98 32.78 -17.27
C THR A 341 -2.90 31.57 -17.29
N PRO A 342 -4.17 31.69 -17.70
CA PRO A 342 -5.05 30.54 -17.88
C PRO A 342 -4.44 29.55 -18.87
N LEU A 343 -4.39 28.28 -18.49
CA LEU A 343 -3.77 27.22 -19.31
C LEU A 343 -4.31 27.20 -20.75
N ARG A 344 -5.64 27.42 -20.89
CA ARG A 344 -6.35 27.47 -22.17
C ARG A 344 -5.88 28.60 -23.10
N GLU A 345 -5.26 29.63 -22.59
CA GLU A 345 -4.76 30.75 -23.38
C GLU A 345 -3.33 30.55 -23.89
N LEU A 346 -2.57 29.65 -23.22
CA LEU A 346 -1.18 29.37 -23.56
C LEU A 346 -1.01 28.32 -24.65
N TYR A 347 -2.02 27.51 -24.88
CA TYR A 347 -1.90 26.39 -25.79
C TYR A 347 -2.95 26.44 -26.90
N PHE A 348 -2.50 26.50 -28.12
CA PHE A 348 -3.29 26.20 -29.33
C PHE A 348 -3.53 24.69 -29.39
N TYR A 349 -4.77 24.23 -29.10
CA TYR A 349 -4.97 22.82 -28.86
C TYR A 349 -6.00 22.12 -29.72
N PRO A 350 -5.52 21.28 -30.64
CA PRO A 350 -6.24 20.06 -31.00
C PRO A 350 -6.35 19.09 -29.82
N TYR A 351 -5.36 19.10 -28.94
CA TYR A 351 -5.20 18.29 -27.74
C TYR A 351 -6.17 18.63 -26.59
N TRP A 352 -6.75 19.82 -26.56
CA TRP A 352 -7.71 20.22 -25.53
C TRP A 352 -9.03 19.46 -25.63
N GLU A 353 -9.50 19.12 -26.82
CA GLU A 353 -10.70 18.32 -27.02
C GLU A 353 -10.50 16.89 -26.50
N GLU A 354 -9.32 16.31 -26.79
CA GLU A 354 -8.93 14.99 -26.25
C GLU A 354 -8.87 15.01 -24.71
N LEU A 355 -8.27 16.02 -24.11
CA LEU A 355 -8.21 16.16 -22.66
C LEU A 355 -9.59 16.32 -22.02
N GLU A 356 -10.50 17.07 -22.65
CA GLU A 356 -11.88 17.21 -22.15
C GLU A 356 -12.68 15.90 -22.31
N GLU A 357 -12.40 15.08 -23.31
CA GLU A 357 -12.96 13.74 -23.42
C GLU A 357 -12.44 12.80 -22.34
N VAL A 358 -11.14 12.78 -22.12
CA VAL A 358 -10.50 12.03 -21.04
C VAL A 358 -11.04 12.47 -19.68
N ARG A 359 -11.14 13.78 -19.45
CA ARG A 359 -11.70 14.34 -18.22
C ARG A 359 -13.17 13.96 -18.03
N ARG A 360 -13.94 13.96 -19.10
CA ARG A 360 -15.37 13.55 -19.08
C ARG A 360 -15.53 12.08 -18.75
N TYR A 361 -14.66 11.23 -19.31
CA TYR A 361 -14.60 9.81 -18.95
C TYR A 361 -14.37 9.62 -17.45
N PHE A 362 -13.33 10.25 -16.88
CA PHE A 362 -13.01 10.13 -15.46
C PHE A 362 -14.09 10.69 -14.54
N ARG A 363 -14.74 11.79 -14.91
CA ARG A 363 -15.89 12.32 -14.16
C ARG A 363 -17.06 11.33 -14.14
N LYS A 364 -17.28 10.62 -15.24
CA LYS A 364 -18.30 9.57 -15.31
C LYS A 364 -17.94 8.39 -14.40
N GLU A 365 -16.70 7.93 -14.43
CA GLU A 365 -16.21 6.87 -13.53
C GLU A 365 -16.30 7.29 -12.06
N LYS A 366 -15.81 8.47 -11.69
CA LYS A 366 -15.96 9.02 -10.34
C LYS A 366 -17.43 9.04 -9.87
N ASN A 367 -18.35 9.44 -10.73
CA ASN A 367 -19.77 9.50 -10.38
C ASN A 367 -20.40 8.12 -10.18
N LYS A 368 -19.87 7.07 -10.81
CA LYS A 368 -20.28 5.68 -10.52
C LYS A 368 -19.89 5.25 -9.12
N ILE A 369 -18.67 5.63 -8.69
CA ILE A 369 -18.08 5.23 -7.43
C ILE A 369 -18.69 6.02 -6.26
N TRP A 370 -18.65 7.35 -6.35
CA TRP A 370 -19.15 8.22 -5.29
C TRP A 370 -20.59 8.66 -5.52
N LYS A 371 -21.50 7.69 -5.48
CA LYS A 371 -22.92 8.00 -5.60
C LYS A 371 -23.48 8.71 -4.40
N THR A 372 -22.98 8.46 -3.18
CA THR A 372 -23.40 9.15 -1.96
C THR A 372 -22.69 8.58 -0.72
N GLY A 373 -22.10 9.39 0.09
CA GLY A 373 -21.92 9.22 1.52
C GLY A 373 -22.17 10.59 2.13
N THR A 374 -23.04 10.71 3.08
CA THR A 374 -23.19 11.97 3.79
C THR A 374 -21.99 12.14 4.73
N PHE A 375 -21.52 13.34 4.91
CA PHE A 375 -20.45 13.69 5.86
C PHE A 375 -20.68 13.04 7.25
N LYS A 376 -21.92 12.92 7.71
CA LYS A 376 -22.25 12.27 8.96
C LYS A 376 -21.98 10.77 8.98
N GLU A 377 -22.24 10.06 7.89
CA GLU A 377 -22.06 8.61 7.79
C GLU A 377 -20.60 8.19 7.76
N GLU A 378 -19.73 9.03 7.19
CA GLU A 378 -18.29 8.75 7.08
C GLU A 378 -17.47 9.37 8.22
N PHE A 379 -17.81 10.59 8.65
CA PHE A 379 -17.01 11.36 9.61
C PHE A 379 -17.15 10.85 11.04
N ILE A 380 -18.35 10.57 11.51
CA ILE A 380 -18.57 10.14 12.91
C ILE A 380 -17.91 8.80 13.21
N PRO A 381 -18.06 7.76 12.37
CA PRO A 381 -17.36 6.49 12.58
C PRO A 381 -15.83 6.65 12.56
N THR A 382 -15.29 7.44 11.61
CA THR A 382 -13.84 7.70 11.52
C THR A 382 -13.33 8.43 12.75
N LEU A 383 -14.05 9.43 13.24
CA LEU A 383 -13.72 10.14 14.46
C LEU A 383 -13.73 9.20 15.68
N LYS A 384 -14.74 8.37 15.79
CA LYS A 384 -14.86 7.36 16.86
C LYS A 384 -13.68 6.38 16.83
N TYR A 385 -13.31 5.91 15.66
CA TYR A 385 -12.15 5.04 15.48
C TYR A 385 -10.85 5.73 15.87
N GLN A 386 -10.59 6.95 15.40
CA GLN A 386 -9.39 7.70 15.74
C GLN A 386 -9.27 7.96 17.23
N VAL A 387 -10.40 8.24 17.90
CA VAL A 387 -10.45 8.39 19.36
C VAL A 387 -10.10 7.09 20.06
N GLN A 388 -10.61 5.97 19.56
CA GLN A 388 -10.36 4.64 20.16
C GLN A 388 -8.93 4.15 19.95
N THR A 389 -8.29 4.49 18.83
CA THR A 389 -6.97 3.98 18.46
C THR A 389 -5.80 4.87 18.87
N HIS A 390 -5.96 6.19 18.84
CA HIS A 390 -4.88 7.15 19.09
C HIS A 390 -5.01 7.93 20.41
N GLY A 391 -6.04 7.65 21.17
CA GLY A 391 -6.24 8.24 22.51
C GLY A 391 -6.59 9.73 22.53
N TYR A 392 -6.60 10.27 23.73
CA TYR A 392 -7.11 11.61 24.05
C TYR A 392 -6.38 12.78 23.35
N TYR A 393 -5.11 12.58 22.98
CA TYR A 393 -4.27 13.67 22.42
C TYR A 393 -4.74 14.14 21.03
N GLN A 394 -5.10 13.24 20.15
CA GLN A 394 -5.58 13.63 18.82
C GLN A 394 -7.00 14.18 18.85
N LEU A 395 -7.83 13.73 19.79
CA LEU A 395 -9.16 14.30 20.01
C LEU A 395 -9.07 15.77 20.41
N THR A 396 -8.19 16.11 21.35
CA THR A 396 -7.98 17.48 21.77
C THR A 396 -7.46 18.38 20.66
N GLN A 397 -6.59 17.87 19.79
CA GLN A 397 -6.15 18.63 18.60
C GLN A 397 -7.27 18.81 17.56
N MET A 398 -8.10 17.80 17.32
CA MET A 398 -9.24 17.95 16.42
C MET A 398 -10.30 18.89 16.97
N LEU A 399 -10.61 18.82 18.26
CA LEU A 399 -11.57 19.72 18.91
C LEU A 399 -11.06 21.18 18.97
N SER A 400 -9.75 21.39 19.11
CA SER A 400 -9.15 22.73 19.05
C SER A 400 -9.25 23.33 17.64
N LYS A 401 -9.03 22.53 16.60
CA LYS A 401 -9.21 22.93 15.18
C LYS A 401 -10.67 23.23 14.82
N LEU A 402 -11.62 22.55 15.46
CA LEU A 402 -13.05 22.83 15.28
C LEU A 402 -13.48 24.11 16.00
N LYS A 403 -12.88 24.42 17.15
CA LYS A 403 -13.14 25.67 17.89
C LYS A 403 -12.52 26.88 17.23
N SER A 404 -11.40 26.75 16.53
CA SER A 404 -10.75 27.89 15.84
C SER A 404 -11.43 28.26 14.51
N LYS A 405 -12.46 27.53 14.09
CA LYS A 405 -13.28 27.81 12.90
C LYS A 405 -14.67 28.38 13.21
N LYS A 406 -14.94 28.67 14.46
CA LYS A 406 -16.05 29.52 14.90
C LYS A 406 -15.53 30.93 15.27
#